data_ba36db2cdd16634e86820c8fdc16c4ea
#
_entry.id   ba36db2cdd16634e86820c8fdc16c4ea
#
_cell.length_a   1.000
_cell.length_b   1.000
_cell.length_c   1.000
_cell.angle_alpha   90.00
_cell.angle_beta   90.00
_cell.angle_gamma   90.00
#
_symmetry.space_group_name_H-M   'P 1'
#
loop_
_entity.id
_entity.type
_entity.pdbx_description
1 polymer ?
#
loop_
_entity_poly.entity_id
_entity_poly.type
_entity_poly.pdbx_seq_one_letter_code
_entity_poly.pdbx_strand_id
1 'polypeptide(L)'
;MTLYRSTRILLAGAALCAFSGPALALDGQDLLKKINAAFATGGTSITADNVEVDGSNVILRGLKLGVDGDAAEKPLALEELTLEGVTEEEGGAYYIERVDFPEVNVTEDESTFKVEDLYLSGVYVPGDANAEGIDSLMFYEEAHSGPVNVTVDGKQVFSMAEAVGTMGLSEDETTITFEGSVTGVKADLSTVEDPKAKEQIEALGLTTLDGNMNMSGSWEVESGTIDIEDYSIDFANVGKLSLAFSMSGYTLDLVKQMQEQARMMQAQPQNEQAQQAAGLAMLGLVQQLSLVDAQIRFEDAGITKRGLDFAGKSNGADGAQMAQMVKGMVPILLAQAKLGAIQNEISAA
;
A
#
# COMPACT_ATOMS: atom_id res chain seq x y z
N MET A 1 -15.80 -18.64 13.56
CA MET A 1 -17.08 -17.94 13.62
C MET A 1 -17.35 -17.40 12.23
N THR A 2 -17.84 -18.27 11.34
CA THR A 2 -17.89 -18.06 9.87
C THR A 2 -19.33 -18.25 9.41
N LEU A 3 -20.23 -17.33 9.71
CA LEU A 3 -21.65 -17.47 9.33
C LEU A 3 -22.38 -16.16 8.97
N TYR A 4 -21.69 -15.03 8.85
CA TYR A 4 -22.36 -13.75 8.51
C TYR A 4 -22.03 -13.16 7.13
N ARG A 5 -21.13 -13.79 6.37
CA ARG A 5 -20.82 -13.38 4.98
C ARG A 5 -21.85 -13.80 3.93
N SER A 6 -22.86 -14.59 4.31
CA SER A 6 -23.81 -15.22 3.37
C SER A 6 -25.12 -14.44 3.15
N THR A 7 -25.38 -13.37 3.87
CA THR A 7 -26.73 -12.77 3.86
C THR A 7 -26.92 -11.70 2.79
N ARG A 8 -25.89 -10.99 2.39
CA ARG A 8 -25.99 -10.02 1.27
C ARG A 8 -25.95 -10.69 -0.11
N ILE A 9 -25.19 -11.78 -0.26
CA ILE A 9 -25.15 -12.57 -1.52
C ILE A 9 -26.49 -13.25 -1.82
N LEU A 10 -27.29 -13.57 -0.77
CA LEU A 10 -28.60 -14.19 -0.96
C LEU A 10 -29.73 -13.21 -1.32
N LEU A 11 -29.56 -11.91 -1.09
CA LEU A 11 -30.53 -10.90 -1.52
C LEU A 11 -30.36 -10.50 -3.00
N ALA A 12 -29.14 -10.50 -3.51
CA ALA A 12 -28.87 -10.29 -4.94
C ALA A 12 -29.39 -11.47 -5.82
N GLY A 13 -29.39 -12.69 -5.28
CA GLY A 13 -29.83 -13.88 -6.03
C GLY A 13 -31.36 -14.11 -6.09
N ALA A 14 -32.16 -13.43 -5.27
CA ALA A 14 -33.62 -13.63 -5.22
C ALA A 14 -34.43 -12.59 -6.02
N ALA A 15 -33.83 -11.52 -6.51
CA ALA A 15 -34.47 -10.44 -7.27
C ALA A 15 -34.52 -10.72 -8.80
N LEU A 16 -34.02 -11.85 -9.27
CA LEU A 16 -33.93 -12.19 -10.69
C LEU A 16 -35.22 -12.66 -11.36
N CYS A 17 -36.37 -12.53 -10.74
CA CYS A 17 -37.64 -12.95 -11.34
C CYS A 17 -38.78 -11.96 -11.08
N ALA A 18 -38.72 -10.71 -11.46
CA ALA A 18 -39.92 -9.88 -11.65
C ALA A 18 -39.74 -8.40 -12.06
N PHE A 19 -38.75 -7.99 -12.81
CA PHE A 19 -38.80 -6.68 -13.47
C PHE A 19 -38.34 -6.79 -14.92
N SER A 20 -39.31 -6.97 -15.83
CA SER A 20 -39.17 -6.62 -17.24
C SER A 20 -39.35 -5.11 -17.40
N GLY A 21 -38.58 -4.32 -16.68
CA GLY A 21 -38.27 -2.95 -17.05
C GLY A 21 -37.21 -2.99 -18.17
N PRO A 22 -37.07 -1.94 -18.99
CA PRO A 22 -35.94 -1.87 -19.91
C PRO A 22 -34.67 -2.01 -19.05
N ALA A 23 -33.93 -3.11 -19.24
CA ALA A 23 -32.58 -3.20 -18.70
C ALA A 23 -31.85 -1.99 -19.28
N LEU A 24 -31.52 -1.01 -18.45
CA LEU A 24 -30.63 0.05 -18.86
C LEU A 24 -29.34 -0.68 -19.26
N ALA A 25 -28.96 -0.53 -20.52
CA ALA A 25 -27.74 -1.11 -21.00
C ALA A 25 -26.60 -0.49 -20.20
N LEU A 26 -25.73 -1.34 -19.62
CA LEU A 26 -24.53 -0.92 -18.90
C LEU A 26 -23.77 0.14 -19.70
N ASP A 27 -23.45 1.27 -19.08
CA ASP A 27 -22.70 2.36 -19.72
C ASP A 27 -21.19 2.27 -19.36
N GLY A 28 -20.43 1.59 -20.20
CA GLY A 28 -18.98 1.43 -20.01
C GLY A 28 -18.20 2.73 -20.09
N GLN A 29 -18.72 3.76 -20.82
CA GLN A 29 -18.07 5.09 -20.88
C GLN A 29 -18.29 5.86 -19.59
N ASP A 30 -19.48 5.78 -18.99
CA ASP A 30 -19.77 6.40 -17.70
C ASP A 30 -18.95 5.73 -16.60
N LEU A 31 -18.84 4.39 -16.60
CA LEU A 31 -17.97 3.66 -15.69
C LEU A 31 -16.51 4.16 -15.78
N LEU A 32 -15.92 4.22 -16.97
CA LEU A 32 -14.54 4.69 -17.15
C LEU A 32 -14.38 6.14 -16.66
N LYS A 33 -15.37 7.00 -16.90
CA LYS A 33 -15.37 8.38 -16.41
C LYS A 33 -15.38 8.43 -14.87
N LYS A 34 -16.16 7.59 -14.20
CA LYS A 34 -16.24 7.51 -12.74
C LYS A 34 -14.97 6.95 -12.11
N ILE A 35 -14.38 5.91 -12.73
CA ILE A 35 -13.05 5.43 -12.34
C ILE A 35 -12.03 6.58 -12.40
N ASN A 36 -12.01 7.34 -13.49
CA ASN A 36 -11.11 8.49 -13.60
C ASN A 36 -11.41 9.58 -12.55
N ALA A 37 -12.67 9.83 -12.22
CA ALA A 37 -13.03 10.79 -11.19
C ALA A 37 -12.52 10.37 -9.81
N ALA A 38 -12.60 9.08 -9.49
CA ALA A 38 -12.07 8.52 -8.25
C ALA A 38 -10.54 8.60 -8.16
N PHE A 39 -9.83 8.41 -9.28
CA PHE A 39 -8.36 8.53 -9.34
C PHE A 39 -7.85 9.97 -9.52
N ALA A 40 -8.70 10.91 -9.90
CA ALA A 40 -8.29 12.28 -10.20
C ALA A 40 -7.58 12.97 -9.03
N THR A 41 -7.96 12.65 -7.79
CA THR A 41 -7.30 13.16 -6.58
C THR A 41 -5.86 12.66 -6.43
N GLY A 42 -5.54 11.46 -6.96
CA GLY A 42 -4.19 10.88 -6.98
C GLY A 42 -3.32 11.33 -8.15
N GLY A 43 -3.87 12.14 -9.07
CA GLY A 43 -3.15 12.56 -10.28
C GLY A 43 -2.95 11.43 -11.30
N THR A 44 -3.73 10.36 -11.21
CA THR A 44 -3.71 9.25 -12.16
C THR A 44 -4.84 9.42 -13.17
N SER A 45 -4.56 9.18 -14.43
CA SER A 45 -5.56 9.18 -15.50
C SER A 45 -5.54 7.86 -16.26
N ILE A 46 -6.73 7.38 -16.61
CA ILE A 46 -6.93 6.16 -17.37
C ILE A 46 -7.67 6.52 -18.66
N THR A 47 -7.06 6.22 -19.80
CA THR A 47 -7.69 6.40 -21.11
C THR A 47 -7.74 5.06 -21.84
N ALA A 48 -8.80 4.84 -22.64
CA ALA A 48 -8.92 3.70 -23.52
C ALA A 48 -9.25 4.19 -24.93
N ASP A 49 -8.68 3.52 -25.95
CA ASP A 49 -8.98 3.83 -27.35
C ASP A 49 -10.40 3.35 -27.74
N ASN A 50 -10.89 2.29 -27.09
CA ASN A 50 -12.25 1.78 -27.24
C ASN A 50 -12.77 1.20 -25.91
N VAL A 51 -14.08 1.38 -25.67
CA VAL A 51 -14.82 0.78 -24.56
C VAL A 51 -15.98 0.01 -25.14
N GLU A 52 -15.98 -1.30 -24.93
CA GLU A 52 -16.98 -2.23 -25.44
C GLU A 52 -17.72 -2.88 -24.27
N VAL A 53 -19.04 -3.08 -24.40
CA VAL A 53 -19.85 -3.76 -23.40
C VAL A 53 -20.34 -5.07 -24.00
N ASP A 54 -20.03 -6.18 -23.32
CA ASP A 54 -20.47 -7.53 -23.67
C ASP A 54 -21.16 -8.18 -22.47
N GLY A 55 -22.47 -8.14 -22.46
CA GLY A 55 -23.26 -8.59 -21.31
C GLY A 55 -23.00 -7.74 -20.05
N SER A 56 -22.45 -8.34 -19.02
CA SER A 56 -22.01 -7.67 -17.79
C SER A 56 -20.52 -7.32 -17.80
N ASN A 57 -19.81 -7.54 -18.90
CA ASN A 57 -18.39 -7.25 -18.98
C ASN A 57 -18.15 -5.93 -19.72
N VAL A 58 -17.19 -5.15 -19.24
CA VAL A 58 -16.70 -3.94 -19.91
C VAL A 58 -15.26 -4.18 -20.34
N ILE A 59 -15.03 -4.12 -21.65
CA ILE A 59 -13.72 -4.38 -22.25
C ILE A 59 -13.10 -3.05 -22.66
N LEU A 60 -11.95 -2.74 -22.06
CA LEU A 60 -11.16 -1.54 -22.33
C LEU A 60 -10.00 -1.92 -23.26
N ARG A 61 -9.95 -1.37 -24.48
CA ARG A 61 -8.89 -1.64 -25.45
C ARG A 61 -7.99 -0.44 -25.62
N GLY A 62 -6.68 -0.70 -25.78
CA GLY A 62 -5.69 0.35 -25.91
C GLY A 62 -5.60 1.23 -24.66
N LEU A 63 -5.62 0.59 -23.49
CA LEU A 63 -5.59 1.25 -22.19
C LEU A 63 -4.25 1.94 -21.98
N LYS A 64 -4.29 3.18 -21.48
CA LYS A 64 -3.10 3.94 -21.10
C LYS A 64 -3.31 4.51 -19.71
N LEU A 65 -2.38 4.19 -18.82
CA LEU A 65 -2.31 4.70 -17.45
C LEU A 65 -1.25 5.82 -17.43
N GLY A 66 -1.68 7.03 -17.17
CA GLY A 66 -0.81 8.20 -17.06
C GLY A 66 -0.81 8.74 -15.64
N VAL A 67 0.29 9.34 -15.23
CA VAL A 67 0.41 10.11 -13.97
C VAL A 67 0.54 11.59 -14.36
N ASP A 68 -0.35 12.42 -13.83
CA ASP A 68 -0.34 13.85 -14.09
C ASP A 68 0.94 14.49 -13.53
N GLY A 69 1.67 15.21 -14.36
CA GLY A 69 2.83 15.99 -13.95
C GLY A 69 4.20 15.42 -14.34
N ASP A 70 4.29 14.16 -14.73
CA ASP A 70 5.54 13.60 -15.25
C ASP A 70 5.47 13.36 -16.76
N ALA A 71 5.75 14.42 -17.52
CA ALA A 71 5.81 14.36 -18.98
C ALA A 71 6.99 13.51 -19.53
N ALA A 72 7.84 12.99 -18.65
CA ALA A 72 9.02 12.21 -18.99
C ALA A 72 8.75 10.69 -18.92
N GLU A 73 7.78 10.23 -18.17
CA GLU A 73 7.41 8.82 -18.13
C GLU A 73 6.41 8.49 -19.24
N LYS A 74 6.72 7.43 -19.99
CA LYS A 74 5.76 6.88 -20.94
C LYS A 74 4.62 6.23 -20.16
N PRO A 75 3.35 6.53 -20.52
CA PRO A 75 2.21 5.88 -19.88
C PRO A 75 2.35 4.36 -20.02
N LEU A 76 2.03 3.64 -18.95
CA LEU A 76 1.89 2.19 -19.02
C LEU A 76 0.72 1.89 -19.97
N ALA A 77 1.00 1.14 -21.02
CA ALA A 77 0.00 0.74 -22.01
C ALA A 77 -0.33 -0.72 -21.87
N LEU A 78 -1.64 -1.04 -21.82
CA LEU A 78 -2.17 -2.39 -21.89
C LEU A 78 -3.01 -2.51 -23.15
N GLU A 79 -2.87 -3.65 -23.87
CA GLU A 79 -3.64 -3.87 -25.10
C GLU A 79 -5.14 -4.00 -24.81
N GLU A 80 -5.47 -4.72 -23.74
CA GLU A 80 -6.85 -4.99 -23.34
C GLU A 80 -6.92 -5.24 -21.83
N LEU A 81 -8.01 -4.78 -21.21
CA LEU A 81 -8.37 -5.06 -19.82
C LEU A 81 -9.88 -5.32 -19.79
N THR A 82 -10.30 -6.43 -19.20
CA THR A 82 -11.70 -6.76 -19.00
C THR A 82 -12.09 -6.53 -17.55
N LEU A 83 -13.16 -5.75 -17.36
CA LEU A 83 -13.87 -5.61 -16.10
C LEU A 83 -15.03 -6.58 -16.12
N GLU A 84 -14.97 -7.63 -15.30
CA GLU A 84 -15.94 -8.73 -15.32
C GLU A 84 -17.04 -8.53 -14.28
N GLY A 85 -18.26 -8.95 -14.62
CA GLY A 85 -19.40 -8.94 -13.71
C GLY A 85 -19.78 -7.54 -13.23
N VAL A 86 -19.74 -6.54 -14.11
CA VAL A 86 -20.08 -5.16 -13.80
C VAL A 86 -21.57 -5.02 -13.59
N THR A 87 -21.97 -4.44 -12.46
CA THR A 87 -23.36 -4.05 -12.13
C THR A 87 -23.42 -2.58 -11.76
N GLU A 88 -24.49 -1.93 -12.16
CA GLU A 88 -24.80 -0.56 -11.72
C GLU A 88 -25.57 -0.63 -10.40
N GLU A 89 -25.11 0.12 -9.41
CA GLU A 89 -25.65 0.17 -8.07
C GLU A 89 -26.44 1.47 -7.84
N GLU A 90 -27.14 1.56 -6.71
CA GLU A 90 -27.87 2.76 -6.34
C GLU A 90 -26.97 4.02 -6.33
N GLY A 91 -27.54 5.17 -6.70
CA GLY A 91 -26.75 6.41 -6.78
C GLY A 91 -25.83 6.49 -8.01
N GLY A 92 -25.92 5.53 -8.93
CA GLY A 92 -25.08 5.44 -10.13
C GLY A 92 -23.65 4.97 -9.84
N ALA A 93 -23.40 4.33 -8.69
CA ALA A 93 -22.17 3.63 -8.42
C ALA A 93 -22.06 2.35 -9.27
N TYR A 94 -20.88 1.76 -9.33
CA TYR A 94 -20.68 0.47 -9.99
C TYR A 94 -19.96 -0.50 -9.07
N TYR A 95 -20.35 -1.77 -9.19
CA TYR A 95 -19.62 -2.88 -8.61
C TYR A 95 -19.03 -3.72 -9.74
N ILE A 96 -17.77 -4.13 -9.62
CA ILE A 96 -17.05 -4.95 -10.57
C ILE A 96 -16.60 -6.21 -9.82
N GLU A 97 -17.09 -7.37 -10.25
CA GLU A 97 -16.78 -8.63 -9.57
C GLU A 97 -15.28 -8.94 -9.63
N ARG A 98 -14.66 -8.77 -10.81
CA ARG A 98 -13.25 -9.11 -11.01
C ARG A 98 -12.59 -8.30 -12.12
N VAL A 99 -11.31 -8.00 -11.92
CA VAL A 99 -10.41 -7.41 -12.92
C VAL A 99 -9.12 -8.20 -12.91
N ASP A 100 -8.87 -9.00 -13.93
CA ASP A 100 -7.61 -9.70 -14.12
C ASP A 100 -6.68 -8.86 -14.99
N PHE A 101 -5.47 -8.61 -14.50
CA PHE A 101 -4.45 -7.88 -15.25
C PHE A 101 -3.57 -8.86 -16.03
N PRO A 102 -3.09 -8.48 -17.20
CA PRO A 102 -2.15 -9.30 -17.96
C PRO A 102 -0.84 -9.49 -17.18
N GLU A 103 -0.17 -10.61 -17.42
CA GLU A 103 1.18 -10.82 -16.88
C GLU A 103 2.11 -9.66 -17.29
N VAL A 104 2.86 -9.15 -16.33
CA VAL A 104 3.91 -8.15 -16.59
C VAL A 104 5.23 -8.90 -16.79
N ASN A 105 5.85 -8.70 -17.93
CA ASN A 105 7.17 -9.25 -18.22
C ASN A 105 7.96 -8.19 -19.01
N VAL A 106 8.75 -7.41 -18.29
CA VAL A 106 9.52 -6.30 -18.85
C VAL A 106 11.00 -6.60 -18.72
N THR A 107 11.72 -6.52 -19.84
CA THR A 107 13.17 -6.62 -19.84
C THR A 107 13.75 -5.29 -20.32
N GLU A 108 14.61 -4.70 -19.51
CA GLU A 108 15.33 -3.48 -19.81
C GLU A 108 16.82 -3.71 -19.48
N ASP A 109 17.66 -3.56 -20.48
CA ASP A 109 19.08 -3.91 -20.44
C ASP A 109 19.28 -5.36 -19.95
N GLU A 110 19.95 -5.56 -18.82
CA GLU A 110 20.28 -6.86 -18.23
C GLU A 110 19.28 -7.26 -17.12
N SER A 111 18.24 -6.45 -16.91
CA SER A 111 17.25 -6.64 -15.86
C SER A 111 15.92 -7.12 -16.44
N THR A 112 15.32 -8.14 -15.82
CA THR A 112 13.97 -8.61 -16.13
C THR A 112 13.10 -8.54 -14.88
N PHE A 113 11.94 -7.91 -15.01
CA PHE A 113 10.89 -7.84 -14.00
C PHE A 113 9.66 -8.62 -14.47
N LYS A 114 9.21 -9.58 -13.66
CA LYS A 114 8.06 -10.42 -13.96
C LYS A 114 7.07 -10.42 -12.80
N VAL A 115 5.77 -10.23 -13.12
CA VAL A 115 4.64 -10.38 -12.19
C VAL A 115 3.60 -11.26 -12.82
N GLU A 116 3.11 -12.23 -12.08
CA GLU A 116 2.08 -13.17 -12.50
C GLU A 116 0.85 -13.05 -11.60
N ASP A 117 -0.30 -13.46 -12.13
CA ASP A 117 -1.56 -13.60 -11.38
C ASP A 117 -1.94 -12.35 -10.57
N LEU A 118 -2.00 -11.20 -11.27
CA LEU A 118 -2.41 -9.92 -10.67
C LEU A 118 -3.89 -9.68 -10.91
N TYR A 119 -4.67 -9.49 -9.85
CA TYR A 119 -6.09 -9.17 -9.96
C TYR A 119 -6.62 -8.29 -8.82
N LEU A 120 -7.77 -7.69 -9.09
CA LEU A 120 -8.66 -7.09 -8.09
C LEU A 120 -10.00 -7.80 -8.11
N SER A 121 -10.63 -7.98 -6.97
CA SER A 121 -12.01 -8.47 -6.87
C SER A 121 -12.84 -7.58 -5.96
N GLY A 122 -14.15 -7.54 -6.22
CA GLY A 122 -15.08 -6.75 -5.43
C GLY A 122 -14.78 -5.25 -5.50
N VAL A 123 -14.54 -4.71 -6.70
CA VAL A 123 -14.19 -3.29 -6.86
C VAL A 123 -15.46 -2.45 -6.87
N TYR A 124 -15.57 -1.53 -5.90
CA TYR A 124 -16.62 -0.53 -5.83
C TYR A 124 -16.14 0.79 -6.42
N VAL A 125 -16.89 1.33 -7.38
CA VAL A 125 -16.62 2.61 -8.03
C VAL A 125 -17.73 3.59 -7.63
N PRO A 126 -17.41 4.70 -6.94
CA PRO A 126 -18.41 5.63 -6.45
C PRO A 126 -19.20 6.31 -7.60
N GLY A 127 -20.48 6.53 -7.37
CA GLY A 127 -21.32 7.29 -8.30
C GLY A 127 -20.91 8.76 -8.41
N ASP A 128 -20.47 9.34 -7.28
CA ASP A 128 -19.89 10.69 -7.21
C ASP A 128 -18.66 10.68 -6.30
N ALA A 129 -17.48 10.83 -6.88
CA ALA A 129 -16.20 10.91 -6.14
C ALA A 129 -16.07 12.18 -5.29
N ASN A 130 -16.96 13.15 -5.41
CA ASN A 130 -17.02 14.36 -4.59
C ASN A 130 -18.07 14.28 -3.48
N ALA A 131 -18.80 13.19 -3.34
CA ALA A 131 -19.75 12.99 -2.25
C ALA A 131 -19.03 13.09 -0.89
N GLU A 132 -19.80 13.26 0.17
CA GLU A 132 -19.28 13.24 1.53
C GLU A 132 -19.16 11.79 2.04
N GLY A 133 -18.19 11.55 2.91
CA GLY A 133 -18.03 10.27 3.57
C GLY A 133 -17.50 9.15 2.67
N ILE A 134 -17.77 7.92 3.10
CA ILE A 134 -17.25 6.70 2.51
C ILE A 134 -17.77 6.44 1.10
N ASP A 135 -18.96 6.95 0.78
CA ASP A 135 -19.61 6.81 -0.54
C ASP A 135 -18.82 7.49 -1.69
N SER A 136 -17.87 8.37 -1.35
CA SER A 136 -16.98 9.00 -2.33
C SER A 136 -15.74 8.18 -2.65
N LEU A 137 -15.50 7.11 -1.91
CA LEU A 137 -14.27 6.33 -2.03
C LEU A 137 -14.45 5.16 -3.00
N MET A 138 -13.42 4.95 -3.81
CA MET A 138 -13.25 3.70 -4.52
C MET A 138 -12.48 2.73 -3.63
N PHE A 139 -12.95 1.50 -3.51
CA PHE A 139 -12.29 0.44 -2.75
C PHE A 139 -12.47 -0.92 -3.43
N TYR A 140 -11.77 -1.93 -2.93
CA TYR A 140 -11.85 -3.31 -3.41
C TYR A 140 -11.95 -4.25 -2.21
N GLU A 141 -12.54 -5.43 -2.41
CA GLU A 141 -12.57 -6.46 -1.38
C GLU A 141 -11.24 -7.19 -1.27
N GLU A 142 -10.61 -7.50 -2.42
CA GLU A 142 -9.31 -8.16 -2.46
C GLU A 142 -8.46 -7.65 -3.62
N ALA A 143 -7.18 -7.44 -3.34
CA ALA A 143 -6.11 -7.25 -4.32
C ALA A 143 -5.10 -8.38 -4.16
N HIS A 144 -4.74 -9.03 -5.25
CA HIS A 144 -3.84 -10.17 -5.26
C HIS A 144 -2.72 -9.97 -6.27
N SER A 145 -1.54 -10.38 -5.90
CA SER A 145 -0.41 -10.60 -6.79
C SER A 145 0.20 -11.96 -6.49
N GLY A 146 0.31 -12.80 -7.48
CA GLY A 146 1.08 -14.02 -7.41
C GLY A 146 2.59 -13.73 -7.45
N PRO A 147 3.41 -14.65 -7.97
CA PRO A 147 4.86 -14.51 -7.90
C PRO A 147 5.39 -13.25 -8.60
N VAL A 148 6.27 -12.53 -7.87
CA VAL A 148 7.09 -11.46 -8.44
C VAL A 148 8.53 -11.94 -8.50
N ASN A 149 9.20 -11.74 -9.64
CA ASN A 149 10.59 -12.10 -9.84
C ASN A 149 11.37 -10.96 -10.49
N VAL A 150 12.55 -10.67 -9.94
CA VAL A 150 13.50 -9.74 -10.55
C VAL A 150 14.80 -10.47 -10.79
N THR A 151 15.28 -10.45 -12.02
CA THR A 151 16.58 -11.01 -12.42
C THR A 151 17.48 -9.93 -12.98
N VAL A 152 18.75 -9.98 -12.66
CA VAL A 152 19.80 -9.12 -13.22
C VAL A 152 20.90 -10.05 -13.73
N ASP A 153 21.35 -9.88 -14.96
CA ASP A 153 22.32 -10.77 -15.62
C ASP A 153 21.89 -12.26 -15.59
N GLY A 154 20.58 -12.53 -15.69
CA GLY A 154 20.04 -13.89 -15.62
C GLY A 154 20.05 -14.51 -14.22
N LYS A 155 20.48 -13.77 -13.19
CA LYS A 155 20.49 -14.20 -11.79
C LYS A 155 19.31 -13.57 -11.05
N GLN A 156 18.52 -14.38 -10.36
CA GLN A 156 17.43 -13.89 -9.51
C GLN A 156 18.00 -13.11 -8.32
N VAL A 157 17.67 -11.83 -8.23
CA VAL A 157 18.09 -10.93 -7.15
C VAL A 157 16.97 -10.61 -6.16
N PHE A 158 15.73 -10.75 -6.59
CA PHE A 158 14.56 -10.58 -5.74
C PHE A 158 13.45 -11.52 -6.18
N SER A 159 12.70 -12.03 -5.21
CA SER A 159 11.42 -12.69 -5.45
C SER A 159 10.45 -12.48 -4.29
N MET A 160 9.18 -12.61 -4.60
CA MET A 160 8.07 -12.67 -3.66
C MET A 160 7.13 -13.77 -4.15
N ALA A 161 6.58 -14.57 -3.24
CA ALA A 161 5.69 -15.66 -3.64
C ALA A 161 4.26 -15.15 -3.88
N GLU A 162 3.77 -14.30 -3.01
CA GLU A 162 2.39 -13.81 -3.04
C GLU A 162 2.26 -12.52 -2.24
N ALA A 163 1.39 -11.62 -2.70
CA ALA A 163 0.88 -10.51 -1.92
C ALA A 163 -0.65 -10.51 -1.98
N VAL A 164 -1.29 -10.39 -0.83
CA VAL A 164 -2.76 -10.29 -0.70
C VAL A 164 -3.08 -9.08 0.16
N GLY A 165 -4.00 -8.26 -0.32
CA GLY A 165 -4.59 -7.16 0.45
C GLY A 165 -6.10 -7.28 0.43
N THR A 166 -6.75 -7.19 1.59
CA THR A 166 -8.22 -7.20 1.68
C THR A 166 -8.72 -5.95 2.36
N MET A 167 -9.88 -5.49 1.93
CA MET A 167 -10.61 -4.38 2.56
C MET A 167 -12.04 -4.81 2.85
N GLY A 168 -12.60 -4.30 3.93
CA GLY A 168 -13.98 -4.55 4.32
C GLY A 168 -14.61 -3.30 4.93
N LEU A 169 -15.92 -3.25 4.90
CA LEU A 169 -16.72 -2.23 5.58
C LEU A 169 -17.37 -2.83 6.83
N SER A 170 -17.45 -2.03 7.90
CA SER A 170 -18.27 -2.36 9.07
C SER A 170 -19.76 -2.46 8.69
N GLU A 171 -20.56 -3.10 9.54
CA GLU A 171 -22.01 -3.24 9.28
C GLU A 171 -22.76 -1.91 9.17
N ASP A 172 -22.28 -0.88 9.84
CA ASP A 172 -22.81 0.50 9.80
C ASP A 172 -22.18 1.40 8.73
N GLU A 173 -21.25 0.85 7.94
CA GLU A 173 -20.57 1.52 6.83
C GLU A 173 -19.77 2.76 7.25
N THR A 174 -19.32 2.83 8.50
CA THR A 174 -18.54 3.97 9.02
C THR A 174 -17.04 3.72 9.05
N THR A 175 -16.64 2.45 9.08
CA THR A 175 -15.26 2.02 9.28
C THR A 175 -14.80 1.10 8.15
N ILE A 176 -13.66 1.42 7.57
CA ILE A 176 -12.94 0.57 6.63
C ILE A 176 -11.94 -0.27 7.43
N THR A 177 -12.02 -1.59 7.31
CA THR A 177 -11.00 -2.52 7.80
C THR A 177 -10.09 -2.94 6.65
N PHE A 178 -8.81 -3.17 6.94
CA PHE A 178 -7.87 -3.64 5.93
C PHE A 178 -6.88 -4.63 6.53
N GLU A 179 -6.53 -5.62 5.73
CA GLU A 179 -5.49 -6.60 6.03
C GLU A 179 -4.58 -6.74 4.81
N GLY A 180 -3.31 -6.98 5.03
CA GLY A 180 -2.34 -7.20 3.96
C GLY A 180 -1.28 -8.20 4.39
N SER A 181 -0.84 -9.03 3.46
CA SER A 181 0.27 -9.96 3.66
C SER A 181 1.15 -10.04 2.42
N VAL A 182 2.44 -10.15 2.63
CA VAL A 182 3.44 -10.45 1.60
C VAL A 182 4.25 -11.62 2.08
N THR A 183 4.26 -12.71 1.31
CA THR A 183 4.90 -13.97 1.70
C THR A 183 6.04 -14.35 0.75
N GLY A 184 7.01 -15.09 1.27
CA GLY A 184 8.11 -15.62 0.50
C GLY A 184 9.01 -14.56 -0.13
N VAL A 185 9.18 -13.42 0.55
CA VAL A 185 10.12 -12.36 0.14
C VAL A 185 11.54 -12.88 0.25
N LYS A 186 12.27 -12.89 -0.86
CA LYS A 186 13.68 -13.26 -0.91
C LYS A 186 14.47 -12.19 -1.65
N ALA A 187 15.63 -11.84 -1.11
CA ALA A 187 16.56 -10.95 -1.80
C ALA A 187 17.99 -11.48 -1.71
N ASP A 188 18.73 -11.44 -2.82
CA ASP A 188 20.15 -11.74 -2.90
C ASP A 188 20.94 -10.42 -3.03
N LEU A 189 21.49 -9.96 -1.90
CA LEU A 189 22.29 -8.75 -1.82
C LEU A 189 23.78 -8.99 -2.10
N SER A 190 24.18 -10.22 -2.45
CA SER A 190 25.56 -10.54 -2.79
C SER A 190 26.02 -9.89 -4.10
N THR A 191 25.06 -9.44 -4.92
CA THR A 191 25.28 -8.76 -6.20
C THR A 191 25.55 -7.25 -6.08
N VAL A 192 25.47 -6.70 -4.86
CA VAL A 192 25.76 -5.28 -4.61
C VAL A 192 27.23 -5.01 -4.92
N GLU A 193 27.48 -4.04 -5.82
CA GLU A 193 28.84 -3.75 -6.32
C GLU A 193 29.61 -2.75 -5.44
N ASP A 194 28.91 -1.87 -4.71
CA ASP A 194 29.58 -0.90 -3.83
C ASP A 194 30.37 -1.61 -2.74
N PRO A 195 31.71 -1.41 -2.65
CA PRO A 195 32.56 -2.16 -1.74
C PRO A 195 32.22 -1.94 -0.26
N LYS A 196 31.77 -0.74 0.10
CA LYS A 196 31.43 -0.43 1.50
C LYS A 196 30.08 -1.09 1.89
N ALA A 197 29.09 -1.01 0.98
CA ALA A 197 27.81 -1.67 1.18
C ALA A 197 28.01 -3.19 1.26
N LYS A 198 28.84 -3.76 0.40
CA LYS A 198 29.16 -5.18 0.40
C LYS A 198 29.80 -5.63 1.71
N GLU A 199 30.80 -4.90 2.21
CA GLU A 199 31.42 -5.18 3.51
C GLU A 199 30.39 -5.15 4.66
N GLN A 200 29.48 -4.18 4.65
CA GLN A 200 28.40 -4.08 5.65
C GLN A 200 27.42 -5.25 5.54
N ILE A 201 26.96 -5.57 4.33
CA ILE A 201 26.05 -6.70 4.05
C ILE A 201 26.67 -8.01 4.56
N GLU A 202 27.93 -8.29 4.23
CA GLU A 202 28.65 -9.49 4.67
C GLU A 202 28.83 -9.51 6.20
N ALA A 203 29.27 -8.41 6.79
CA ALA A 203 29.51 -8.31 8.23
C ALA A 203 28.21 -8.46 9.05
N LEU A 204 27.10 -7.99 8.52
CA LEU A 204 25.78 -8.11 9.15
C LEU A 204 25.07 -9.42 8.80
N GLY A 205 25.63 -10.27 7.92
CA GLY A 205 25.01 -11.51 7.48
C GLY A 205 23.72 -11.31 6.69
N LEU A 206 23.68 -10.25 5.89
CA LEU A 206 22.51 -9.85 5.08
C LEU A 206 22.67 -10.20 3.60
N THR A 207 23.58 -11.08 3.23
CA THR A 207 23.80 -11.50 1.84
C THR A 207 22.56 -12.09 1.20
N THR A 208 21.70 -12.72 2.00
CA THR A 208 20.38 -13.19 1.59
C THR A 208 19.36 -12.81 2.64
N LEU A 209 18.21 -12.33 2.20
CA LEU A 209 17.04 -12.10 3.04
C LEU A 209 15.95 -13.10 2.67
N ASP A 210 15.22 -13.60 3.66
CA ASP A 210 14.07 -14.50 3.51
C ASP A 210 13.05 -14.12 4.59
N GLY A 211 11.85 -13.71 4.20
CA GLY A 211 10.89 -13.22 5.17
C GLY A 211 9.50 -12.95 4.63
N ASN A 212 8.69 -12.35 5.50
CA ASN A 212 7.30 -12.01 5.23
C ASN A 212 6.96 -10.66 5.86
N MET A 213 5.87 -10.06 5.36
CA MET A 213 5.32 -8.81 5.90
C MET A 213 3.83 -8.99 6.11
N ASN A 214 3.29 -8.37 7.18
CA ASN A 214 1.85 -8.33 7.43
C ASN A 214 1.45 -6.94 7.88
N MET A 215 0.20 -6.60 7.60
CA MET A 215 -0.44 -5.36 8.04
C MET A 215 -1.91 -5.64 8.32
N SER A 216 -2.43 -5.08 9.43
CA SER A 216 -3.87 -5.03 9.70
C SER A 216 -4.23 -3.75 10.43
N GLY A 217 -5.44 -3.28 10.18
CA GLY A 217 -5.91 -2.06 10.82
C GLY A 217 -7.31 -1.67 10.39
N SER A 218 -7.71 -0.50 10.84
CA SER A 218 -9.00 0.08 10.51
C SER A 218 -8.91 1.60 10.40
N TRP A 219 -9.84 2.17 9.65
CA TRP A 219 -10.01 3.60 9.51
C TRP A 219 -11.48 3.97 9.70
N GLU A 220 -11.80 4.64 10.80
CA GLU A 220 -13.08 5.26 11.01
C GLU A 220 -13.08 6.60 10.27
N VAL A 221 -13.78 6.64 9.15
CA VAL A 221 -13.64 7.71 8.14
C VAL A 221 -14.14 9.06 8.66
N GLU A 222 -15.25 9.06 9.42
CA GLU A 222 -15.88 10.29 9.93
C GLU A 222 -15.05 10.96 11.03
N SER A 223 -14.58 10.18 12.01
CA SER A 223 -13.73 10.68 13.10
C SER A 223 -12.29 10.92 12.67
N GLY A 224 -11.86 10.29 11.58
CA GLY A 224 -10.48 10.26 11.13
C GLY A 224 -9.57 9.45 12.04
N THR A 225 -10.10 8.45 12.74
CA THR A 225 -9.30 7.56 13.57
C THR A 225 -8.75 6.41 12.74
N ILE A 226 -7.43 6.26 12.71
CA ILE A 226 -6.74 5.12 12.14
C ILE A 226 -6.13 4.31 13.27
N ASP A 227 -6.43 3.02 13.30
CA ASP A 227 -5.82 2.04 14.17
C ASP A 227 -5.04 1.03 13.33
N ILE A 228 -3.72 1.01 13.48
CA ILE A 228 -2.85 -0.04 12.96
C ILE A 228 -2.63 -1.05 14.09
N GLU A 229 -3.26 -2.22 13.96
CA GLU A 229 -3.19 -3.27 14.97
C GLU A 229 -1.91 -4.10 14.87
N ASP A 230 -1.49 -4.41 13.66
CA ASP A 230 -0.21 -5.06 13.36
C ASP A 230 0.36 -4.51 12.05
N TYR A 231 1.58 -4.06 12.11
CA TYR A 231 2.44 -3.87 10.95
C TYR A 231 3.75 -4.57 11.26
N SER A 232 3.97 -5.71 10.67
CA SER A 232 5.13 -6.54 10.98
C SER A 232 5.95 -6.89 9.76
N ILE A 233 7.27 -6.88 9.96
CA ILE A 233 8.29 -7.31 8.99
C ILE A 233 9.14 -8.34 9.70
N ASP A 234 9.16 -9.57 9.18
CA ASP A 234 9.89 -10.70 9.75
C ASP A 234 10.88 -11.27 8.74
N PHE A 235 12.17 -11.13 9.01
CA PHE A 235 13.25 -11.72 8.23
C PHE A 235 14.04 -12.69 9.06
N ALA A 236 14.17 -13.93 8.60
CA ALA A 236 14.72 -15.09 9.33
C ALA A 236 16.06 -14.84 10.05
N ASN A 237 16.96 -14.07 9.43
CA ASN A 237 18.28 -13.77 10.00
C ASN A 237 18.41 -12.37 10.60
N VAL A 238 17.33 -11.58 10.57
CA VAL A 238 17.31 -10.21 11.08
C VAL A 238 16.52 -10.15 12.37
N GLY A 239 15.27 -10.57 12.32
CA GLY A 239 14.31 -10.52 13.40
C GLY A 239 12.96 -10.01 12.93
N LYS A 240 12.01 -9.94 13.85
CA LYS A 240 10.67 -9.42 13.61
C LYS A 240 10.53 -8.02 14.23
N LEU A 241 10.24 -7.04 13.39
CA LEU A 241 9.79 -5.72 13.82
C LEU A 241 8.26 -5.71 13.76
N SER A 242 7.62 -5.34 14.86
CA SER A 242 6.17 -5.14 14.94
C SER A 242 5.87 -3.72 15.41
N LEU A 243 4.96 -3.06 14.72
CA LEU A 243 4.45 -1.73 15.03
C LEU A 243 2.94 -1.81 15.20
N ALA A 244 2.41 -1.18 16.24
CA ALA A 244 0.99 -0.94 16.39
C ALA A 244 0.82 0.51 16.85
N PHE A 245 -0.16 1.23 16.33
CA PHE A 245 -0.42 2.60 16.75
C PHE A 245 -1.85 3.03 16.43
N SER A 246 -2.35 3.97 17.21
CA SER A 246 -3.61 4.66 16.97
C SER A 246 -3.34 6.16 16.74
N MET A 247 -3.99 6.71 15.74
CA MET A 247 -3.88 8.10 15.34
C MET A 247 -5.26 8.67 15.05
N SER A 248 -5.52 9.91 15.46
CA SER A 248 -6.75 10.63 15.16
C SER A 248 -6.50 11.86 14.29
N GLY A 249 -7.57 12.35 13.66
CA GLY A 249 -7.53 13.54 12.79
C GLY A 249 -7.30 13.23 11.31
N TYR A 250 -7.16 11.97 10.91
CA TYR A 250 -6.98 11.56 9.51
C TYR A 250 -8.34 11.47 8.80
N THR A 251 -9.03 12.59 8.71
CA THR A 251 -10.33 12.72 8.03
C THR A 251 -10.17 12.76 6.51
N LEU A 252 -11.25 12.48 5.77
CA LEU A 252 -11.26 12.62 4.30
C LEU A 252 -10.90 14.03 3.85
N ASP A 253 -11.34 15.05 4.58
CA ASP A 253 -11.00 16.45 4.26
C ASP A 253 -9.49 16.70 4.40
N LEU A 254 -8.87 16.16 5.45
CA LEU A 254 -7.42 16.23 5.59
C LEU A 254 -6.70 15.51 4.44
N VAL A 255 -7.16 14.32 4.05
CA VAL A 255 -6.60 13.56 2.93
C VAL A 255 -6.69 14.36 1.63
N LYS A 256 -7.87 14.92 1.32
CA LYS A 256 -8.09 15.78 0.13
C LYS A 256 -7.16 16.99 0.14
N GLN A 257 -7.00 17.65 1.28
CA GLN A 257 -6.09 18.81 1.41
C GLN A 257 -4.62 18.41 1.23
N MET A 258 -4.19 17.28 1.79
CA MET A 258 -2.83 16.77 1.61
C MET A 258 -2.54 16.42 0.14
N GLN A 259 -3.48 15.78 -0.54
CA GLN A 259 -3.37 15.46 -1.97
C GLN A 259 -3.28 16.73 -2.82
N GLU A 260 -4.09 17.74 -2.55
CA GLU A 260 -4.03 19.02 -3.25
C GLU A 260 -2.68 19.73 -3.06
N GLN A 261 -2.12 19.73 -1.83
CA GLN A 261 -0.77 20.26 -1.59
C GLN A 261 0.30 19.46 -2.35
N ALA A 262 0.19 18.14 -2.38
CA ALA A 262 1.11 17.29 -3.15
C ALA A 262 1.04 17.60 -4.66
N ARG A 263 -0.15 17.77 -5.22
CA ARG A 263 -0.34 18.19 -6.63
C ARG A 263 0.28 19.56 -6.92
N MET A 264 0.08 20.53 -6.02
CA MET A 264 0.69 21.85 -6.18
C MET A 264 2.22 21.78 -6.17
N MET A 265 2.82 20.92 -5.36
CA MET A 265 4.27 20.68 -5.34
C MET A 265 4.75 20.06 -6.66
N GLN A 266 4.04 19.07 -7.18
CA GLN A 266 4.37 18.41 -8.45
C GLN A 266 4.19 19.32 -9.66
N ALA A 267 3.18 20.19 -9.66
CA ALA A 267 2.91 21.10 -10.77
C ALA A 267 4.00 22.18 -10.97
N GLN A 268 4.80 22.50 -9.94
CA GLN A 268 5.82 23.54 -9.98
C GLN A 268 7.17 23.08 -9.39
N PRO A 269 7.80 22.04 -9.94
CA PRO A 269 9.00 21.42 -9.35
C PRO A 269 10.22 22.35 -9.35
N GLN A 270 10.24 23.39 -10.19
CA GLN A 270 11.34 24.35 -10.34
C GLN A 270 11.14 25.64 -9.50
N ASN A 271 9.99 25.80 -8.83
CA ASN A 271 9.67 27.01 -8.08
C ASN A 271 9.94 26.80 -6.57
N GLU A 272 11.13 27.16 -6.10
CA GLU A 272 11.54 27.01 -4.70
C GLU A 272 10.57 27.70 -3.71
N GLN A 273 10.00 28.86 -4.05
CA GLN A 273 9.06 29.57 -3.19
C GLN A 273 7.72 28.81 -3.07
N ALA A 274 7.23 28.27 -4.20
CA ALA A 274 6.01 27.45 -4.20
C ALA A 274 6.23 26.16 -3.41
N GLN A 275 7.37 25.51 -3.55
CA GLN A 275 7.73 24.32 -2.79
C GLN A 275 7.84 24.59 -1.28
N GLN A 276 8.47 25.70 -0.88
CA GLN A 276 8.54 26.09 0.53
C GLN A 276 7.15 26.40 1.10
N ALA A 277 6.30 27.11 0.36
CA ALA A 277 4.94 27.41 0.79
C ALA A 277 4.10 26.15 0.95
N ALA A 278 4.15 25.24 -0.02
CA ALA A 278 3.44 23.95 0.03
C ALA A 278 3.97 23.05 1.15
N GLY A 279 5.28 23.05 1.39
CA GLY A 279 5.89 22.33 2.52
C GLY A 279 5.43 22.85 3.88
N LEU A 280 5.31 24.17 4.04
CA LEU A 280 4.75 24.76 5.26
C LEU A 280 3.27 24.46 5.43
N ALA A 281 2.49 24.50 4.33
CA ALA A 281 1.10 24.11 4.35
C ALA A 281 0.94 22.63 4.75
N MET A 282 1.75 21.74 4.18
CA MET A 282 1.77 20.32 4.53
C MET A 282 2.08 20.11 6.02
N LEU A 283 3.06 20.83 6.58
CA LEU A 283 3.36 20.78 8.01
C LEU A 283 2.15 21.22 8.85
N GLY A 284 1.40 22.24 8.40
CA GLY A 284 0.17 22.68 9.06
C GLY A 284 -0.93 21.62 9.05
N LEU A 285 -1.03 20.84 7.98
CA LEU A 285 -1.97 19.72 7.88
C LEU A 285 -1.56 18.56 8.81
N VAL A 286 -0.28 18.20 8.81
CA VAL A 286 0.26 17.15 9.70
C VAL A 286 0.05 17.48 11.19
N GLN A 287 0.04 18.76 11.58
CA GLN A 287 -0.25 19.18 12.96
C GLN A 287 -1.70 18.89 13.41
N GLN A 288 -2.61 18.59 12.49
CA GLN A 288 -3.99 18.18 12.82
C GLN A 288 -4.05 16.71 13.27
N LEU A 289 -3.02 15.94 12.98
CA LEU A 289 -2.91 14.56 13.41
C LEU A 289 -2.45 14.48 14.87
N SER A 290 -3.03 13.56 15.61
CA SER A 290 -2.67 13.28 16.99
C SER A 290 -2.38 11.80 17.17
N LEU A 291 -1.16 11.47 17.57
CA LEU A 291 -0.80 10.12 17.97
C LEU A 291 -1.44 9.83 19.34
N VAL A 292 -2.30 8.82 19.39
CA VAL A 292 -3.03 8.43 20.61
C VAL A 292 -2.24 7.39 21.38
N ASP A 293 -1.77 6.36 20.67
CA ASP A 293 -0.96 5.27 21.21
C ASP A 293 0.04 4.78 20.17
N ALA A 294 1.17 4.22 20.63
CA ALA A 294 2.13 3.57 19.75
C ALA A 294 2.91 2.50 20.50
N GLN A 295 3.05 1.35 19.89
CA GLN A 295 3.87 0.24 20.35
C GLN A 295 4.87 -0.15 19.27
N ILE A 296 6.12 -0.30 19.66
CA ILE A 296 7.20 -0.81 18.81
C ILE A 296 7.82 -2.00 19.53
N ARG A 297 7.86 -3.15 18.86
CA ARG A 297 8.48 -4.37 19.35
C ARG A 297 9.48 -4.89 18.33
N PHE A 298 10.66 -5.26 18.81
CA PHE A 298 11.65 -5.92 17.99
C PHE A 298 12.09 -7.24 18.64
N GLU A 299 11.92 -8.33 17.91
CA GLU A 299 12.38 -9.65 18.28
C GLU A 299 13.64 -9.98 17.49
N ASP A 300 14.78 -9.93 18.14
CA ASP A 300 16.08 -10.07 17.47
C ASP A 300 16.37 -11.53 17.05
N ALA A 301 16.73 -11.73 15.80
CA ALA A 301 17.24 -13.00 15.28
C ALA A 301 18.76 -12.96 15.02
N GLY A 302 19.47 -12.11 15.76
CA GLY A 302 20.93 -12.01 15.76
C GLY A 302 21.52 -10.80 15.06
N ILE A 303 20.69 -9.93 14.45
CA ILE A 303 21.17 -8.71 13.78
C ILE A 303 21.79 -7.73 14.78
N THR A 304 21.23 -7.60 15.99
CA THR A 304 21.76 -6.71 17.03
C THR A 304 23.19 -7.07 17.40
N LYS A 305 23.46 -8.37 17.64
CA LYS A 305 24.81 -8.81 17.95
C LYS A 305 25.78 -8.53 16.82
N ARG A 306 25.42 -8.87 15.58
CA ARG A 306 26.28 -8.63 14.40
C ARG A 306 26.53 -7.13 14.18
N GLY A 307 25.50 -6.29 14.37
CA GLY A 307 25.64 -4.84 14.29
C GLY A 307 26.58 -4.26 15.34
N LEU A 308 26.48 -4.71 16.59
CA LEU A 308 27.37 -4.29 17.67
C LEU A 308 28.82 -4.77 17.44
N ASP A 309 29.01 -5.99 16.96
CA ASP A 309 30.34 -6.50 16.62
C ASP A 309 30.98 -5.71 15.47
N PHE A 310 30.20 -5.37 14.43
CA PHE A 310 30.65 -4.55 13.31
C PHE A 310 31.01 -3.13 13.76
N ALA A 311 30.13 -2.48 14.52
CA ALA A 311 30.39 -1.14 15.07
C ALA A 311 31.59 -1.13 16.03
N GLY A 312 31.75 -2.17 16.82
CA GLY A 312 32.89 -2.34 17.71
C GLY A 312 34.21 -2.38 16.95
N LYS A 313 34.30 -3.23 15.92
CA LYS A 313 35.50 -3.34 15.07
C LYS A 313 35.87 -1.99 14.44
N SER A 314 34.88 -1.24 13.95
CA SER A 314 35.09 0.07 13.33
C SER A 314 35.60 1.13 14.33
N ASN A 315 35.31 0.98 15.62
CA ASN A 315 35.70 1.92 16.68
C ASN A 315 36.83 1.39 17.60
N GLY A 316 37.45 0.28 17.27
CA GLY A 316 38.51 -0.31 18.08
C GLY A 316 38.04 -0.90 19.42
N ALA A 317 36.75 -1.27 19.48
CA ALA A 317 36.12 -1.89 20.65
C ALA A 317 35.59 -3.29 20.28
N ASP A 318 35.17 -4.06 21.28
CA ASP A 318 34.42 -5.28 21.03
C ASP A 318 32.91 -5.05 21.10
N GLY A 319 32.11 -6.02 20.62
CA GLY A 319 30.66 -5.91 20.59
C GLY A 319 30.03 -5.78 21.98
N ALA A 320 30.61 -6.36 23.02
CA ALA A 320 30.15 -6.27 24.40
C ALA A 320 30.33 -4.85 24.95
N GLN A 321 31.47 -4.22 24.65
CA GLN A 321 31.74 -2.82 25.02
C GLN A 321 30.75 -1.89 24.31
N MET A 322 30.47 -2.12 23.01
CA MET A 322 29.46 -1.37 22.27
C MET A 322 28.05 -1.56 22.85
N ALA A 323 27.68 -2.76 23.25
CA ALA A 323 26.39 -3.04 23.89
C ALA A 323 26.23 -2.25 25.20
N GLN A 324 27.29 -2.18 26.04
CA GLN A 324 27.27 -1.39 27.28
C GLN A 324 27.12 0.12 26.99
N MET A 325 27.81 0.61 25.97
CA MET A 325 27.72 2.00 25.54
C MET A 325 26.31 2.37 25.06
N VAL A 326 25.72 1.54 24.22
CA VAL A 326 24.32 1.72 23.74
C VAL A 326 23.33 1.65 24.89
N LYS A 327 23.44 0.65 25.79
CA LYS A 327 22.59 0.57 27.01
C LYS A 327 22.67 1.82 27.87
N GLY A 328 23.86 2.42 28.00
CA GLY A 328 24.05 3.66 28.75
C GLY A 328 23.45 4.89 28.06
N MET A 329 23.33 4.90 26.74
CA MET A 329 22.79 6.02 25.97
C MET A 329 21.25 6.00 25.88
N VAL A 330 20.61 4.83 25.92
CA VAL A 330 19.15 4.70 25.79
C VAL A 330 18.36 5.61 26.74
N PRO A 331 18.63 5.68 28.05
CA PRO A 331 17.90 6.56 28.94
C PRO A 331 18.05 8.05 28.58
N ILE A 332 19.24 8.44 28.06
CA ILE A 332 19.52 9.82 27.65
C ILE A 332 18.72 10.17 26.40
N LEU A 333 18.68 9.30 25.42
CA LEU A 333 17.92 9.49 24.19
C LEU A 333 16.41 9.58 24.46
N LEU A 334 15.89 8.71 25.32
CA LEU A 334 14.49 8.75 25.75
C LEU A 334 14.13 10.04 26.49
N ALA A 335 15.01 10.54 27.35
CA ALA A 335 14.83 11.81 28.05
C ALA A 335 14.85 13.01 27.08
N GLN A 336 15.72 12.98 26.06
CA GLN A 336 15.82 14.04 25.04
C GLN A 336 14.62 14.06 24.08
N ALA A 337 14.06 12.90 23.76
CA ALA A 337 12.91 12.79 22.86
C ALA A 337 11.60 13.32 23.47
N LYS A 338 11.59 13.75 24.75
CA LYS A 338 10.40 14.21 25.50
C LYS A 338 9.20 13.26 25.41
N LEU A 339 9.46 12.00 25.11
CA LEU A 339 8.46 10.95 25.10
C LEU A 339 8.16 10.62 26.57
N GLY A 340 7.21 11.36 27.16
CA GLY A 340 6.75 11.11 28.53
C GLY A 340 6.22 9.68 28.63
N ALA A 341 6.66 8.95 29.63
CA ALA A 341 6.15 7.66 30.08
C ALA A 341 6.09 6.54 29.01
N ILE A 342 7.13 6.35 28.19
CA ILE A 342 7.34 5.07 27.54
C ILE A 342 7.81 4.08 28.61
N GLN A 343 6.95 3.13 28.98
CA GLN A 343 7.35 2.01 29.83
C GLN A 343 8.29 1.12 29.01
N ASN A 344 9.56 1.14 29.38
CA ASN A 344 10.57 0.29 28.76
C ASN A 344 10.52 -1.10 29.40
N GLU A 345 9.90 -2.07 28.75
CA GLU A 345 10.25 -3.46 28.93
C GLU A 345 11.35 -3.85 27.93
N ILE A 346 12.57 -3.44 28.24
CA ILE A 346 13.75 -4.03 27.60
C ILE A 346 14.07 -5.29 28.42
N SER A 347 13.41 -6.40 28.10
CA SER A 347 13.87 -7.72 28.55
C SER A 347 15.09 -8.08 27.71
N ALA A 348 16.27 -8.02 28.31
CA ALA A 348 17.48 -8.59 27.76
C ALA A 348 17.38 -10.11 27.92
N ALA A 349 17.21 -10.84 26.79
CA ALA A 349 17.55 -12.24 26.72
C ALA A 349 19.06 -12.42 26.61
#